data_b8754c18a98eb562962490cf81f18916
#
_entry.id   b8754c18a98eb562962490cf81f18916
#
_cell.length_a   1.000
_cell.length_b   1.000
_cell.length_c   1.000
_cell.angle_alpha   90.00
_cell.angle_beta   90.00
_cell.angle_gamma   90.00
#
_symmetry.space_group_name_H-M   'P 1'
#
loop_
_entity.id
_entity.type
_entity.pdbx_description
1 polymer ?
#
loop_
_entity_poly.entity_id
_entity_poly.type
_entity_poly.pdbx_seq_one_letter_code
_entity_poly.pdbx_strand_id
1 'polypeptide(L)'
;MQQGAMIERTFRARKAPGAGRDRYHLGAITLSKMGNAELKREMLPELLTGPVCCLLYSEPNAGSDLAGVRTKADQDGDSFVINGQKVWTSDAVSADYGMLLARTDWDVPKHQGVTFFLFPMKQPGVEIRPINQITGESEFNEVFITDARVPERFVIGELNEGWRSFQTAIAYERLIMGQGITERKRGAANEGVHPLIALANKAGRLHDPVFRQRIAQALAYREVNRLTNERAKNEMQSTGAATLMSLGKLAMSRIQHGEAAIATDLLGAESILDGEGAMDAANANFDAAKAYMNSIGGGTDQIQRNIIAEKVLQLPKEPDANKGLAFREVKSSSGPV
;
A
#
# COMPACT_ATOMS: atom_id res chain seq x y z
N MET A 1 15.05 -0.60 12.94
CA MET A 1 14.34 -1.86 13.16
C MET A 1 14.26 -2.34 14.60
N GLN A 2 15.31 -2.27 15.40
CA GLN A 2 15.20 -2.62 16.83
C GLN A 2 14.15 -1.78 17.57
N GLN A 3 14.01 -0.49 17.27
CA GLN A 3 12.98 0.37 17.87
C GLN A 3 11.57 -0.03 17.43
N GLY A 4 11.35 -0.37 16.16
CA GLY A 4 10.05 -0.84 15.67
C GLY A 4 9.63 -2.17 16.30
N ALA A 5 10.55 -3.13 16.40
CA ALA A 5 10.29 -4.41 17.06
C ALA A 5 10.07 -4.25 18.59
N MET A 6 10.74 -3.30 19.22
CA MET A 6 10.55 -2.98 20.63
C MET A 6 9.20 -2.31 20.86
N ILE A 7 8.81 -1.38 19.99
CA ILE A 7 7.49 -0.75 19.99
C ILE A 7 6.42 -1.83 19.82
N GLU A 8 6.50 -2.68 18.80
CA GLU A 8 5.54 -3.75 18.56
C GLU A 8 5.42 -4.72 19.73
N ARG A 9 6.54 -5.15 20.35
CA ARG A 9 6.53 -5.98 21.56
C ARG A 9 5.84 -5.29 22.72
N THR A 10 6.08 -4.00 22.92
CA THR A 10 5.47 -3.20 24.00
C THR A 10 3.96 -3.08 23.78
N PHE A 11 3.51 -2.86 22.55
CA PHE A 11 2.09 -2.82 22.20
C PHE A 11 1.39 -4.14 22.39
N ARG A 12 1.98 -5.25 21.92
CA ARG A 12 1.43 -6.60 22.14
C ARG A 12 1.35 -6.95 23.62
N ALA A 13 2.40 -6.62 24.38
CA ALA A 13 2.44 -6.87 25.83
C ALA A 13 1.39 -6.06 26.61
N ARG A 14 1.09 -4.83 26.16
CA ARG A 14 0.10 -3.94 26.78
C ARG A 14 -1.32 -4.12 26.25
N LYS A 15 -1.56 -5.05 25.33
CA LYS A 15 -2.86 -5.26 24.64
C LYS A 15 -3.41 -3.95 24.06
N ALA A 16 -2.53 -3.08 23.56
CA ALA A 16 -2.93 -1.80 23.00
C ALA A 16 -3.88 -2.00 21.81
N PRO A 17 -4.92 -1.18 21.66
CA PRO A 17 -5.77 -1.20 20.48
C PRO A 17 -4.89 -1.06 19.21
N GLY A 18 -5.15 -1.86 18.17
CA GLY A 18 -4.35 -1.86 16.93
C GLY A 18 -3.06 -2.69 16.97
N ALA A 19 -2.64 -3.24 18.13
CA ALA A 19 -1.53 -4.20 18.18
C ALA A 19 -1.78 -5.38 17.24
N GLY A 20 -0.95 -5.51 16.19
CA GLY A 20 -1.07 -6.55 15.15
C GLY A 20 -1.72 -6.10 13.85
N ARG A 21 -2.04 -4.82 13.67
CA ARG A 21 -2.48 -4.24 12.40
C ARG A 21 -1.34 -3.40 11.80
N ASP A 22 -0.56 -4.00 10.91
CA ASP A 22 0.67 -3.39 10.37
C ASP A 22 0.44 -2.06 9.61
N ARG A 23 -0.77 -1.84 9.08
CA ARG A 23 -1.12 -0.58 8.39
C ARG A 23 -1.09 0.64 9.30
N TYR A 24 -1.39 0.50 10.57
CA TYR A 24 -1.49 1.62 11.50
C TYR A 24 -0.13 2.18 11.93
N HIS A 25 0.91 1.37 11.79
CA HIS A 25 2.27 1.79 12.14
C HIS A 25 2.93 2.64 11.06
N LEU A 26 2.42 2.63 9.81
CA LEU A 26 3.03 3.36 8.71
C LEU A 26 3.02 4.88 8.96
N GLY A 27 1.92 5.42 9.49
CA GLY A 27 1.83 6.82 9.91
C GLY A 27 2.86 7.18 10.97
N ALA A 28 2.92 6.40 12.04
CA ALA A 28 3.88 6.60 13.13
C ALA A 28 5.34 6.44 12.66
N ILE A 29 5.64 5.44 11.82
CA ILE A 29 6.99 5.24 11.26
C ILE A 29 7.39 6.44 10.40
N THR A 30 6.53 6.87 9.48
CA THR A 30 6.81 8.01 8.61
C THR A 30 7.02 9.28 9.42
N LEU A 31 6.13 9.55 10.37
CA LEU A 31 6.25 10.69 11.27
C LEU A 31 7.56 10.65 12.08
N SER A 32 7.94 9.49 12.61
CA SER A 32 9.18 9.33 13.37
C SER A 32 10.44 9.67 12.56
N LYS A 33 10.40 9.46 11.24
CA LYS A 33 11.52 9.74 10.34
C LYS A 33 11.52 11.16 9.80
N MET A 34 10.35 11.65 9.37
CA MET A 34 10.21 12.86 8.59
C MET A 34 9.56 14.02 9.35
N GLY A 35 8.82 13.77 10.44
CA GLY A 35 8.20 14.82 11.24
C GLY A 35 9.24 15.70 11.93
N ASN A 36 8.89 16.99 12.13
CA ASN A 36 9.67 17.89 12.98
C ASN A 36 9.55 17.49 14.46
N ALA A 37 10.34 18.11 15.33
CA ALA A 37 10.41 17.74 16.76
C ALA A 37 9.09 18.00 17.51
N GLU A 38 8.36 19.06 17.16
CA GLU A 38 7.09 19.43 17.77
C GLU A 38 6.00 18.43 17.37
N LEU A 39 5.83 18.18 16.08
CA LEU A 39 4.85 17.23 15.55
C LEU A 39 5.10 15.81 16.08
N LYS A 40 6.36 15.39 16.21
CA LYS A 40 6.71 14.10 16.83
C LYS A 40 6.28 14.02 18.29
N ARG A 41 6.51 15.08 19.04
CA ARG A 41 6.17 15.12 20.47
C ARG A 41 4.67 15.09 20.69
N GLU A 42 3.92 15.80 19.85
CA GLU A 42 2.46 15.89 19.92
C GLU A 42 1.82 14.58 19.44
N MET A 43 2.17 14.09 18.24
CA MET A 43 1.37 13.08 17.54
C MET A 43 1.89 11.64 17.66
N LEU A 44 3.19 11.41 17.94
CA LEU A 44 3.67 10.02 18.04
C LEU A 44 3.05 9.25 19.21
N PRO A 45 2.90 9.81 20.42
CA PRO A 45 2.23 9.11 21.51
C PRO A 45 0.79 8.75 21.14
N GLU A 46 0.08 9.66 20.49
CA GLU A 46 -1.29 9.44 20.04
C GLU A 46 -1.37 8.33 18.97
N LEU A 47 -0.62 8.48 17.86
CA LEU A 47 -0.60 7.50 16.78
C LEU A 47 -0.17 6.09 17.21
N LEU A 48 0.61 6.00 18.28
CA LEU A 48 1.06 4.73 18.84
C LEU A 48 0.04 4.08 19.78
N THR A 49 -0.99 4.79 20.25
CA THR A 49 -1.92 4.30 21.26
C THR A 49 -3.31 3.95 20.74
N GLY A 50 -3.67 4.32 19.54
CA GLY A 50 -5.01 3.98 19.07
C GLY A 50 -5.48 4.51 17.72
N PRO A 51 -5.20 5.77 17.32
CA PRO A 51 -5.73 6.33 16.08
C PRO A 51 -5.35 5.54 14.84
N VAL A 52 -6.32 5.40 13.94
CA VAL A 52 -6.15 4.75 12.65
C VAL A 52 -5.69 5.78 11.63
N CYS A 53 -4.59 5.47 10.92
CA CYS A 53 -4.14 6.26 9.79
C CYS A 53 -4.48 5.57 8.46
N CYS A 54 -5.12 6.30 7.55
CA CYS A 54 -5.29 5.89 6.14
C CYS A 54 -4.30 6.62 5.23
N LEU A 55 -4.21 6.16 3.96
CA LEU A 55 -3.30 6.71 2.96
C LEU A 55 -4.09 7.49 1.91
N LEU A 56 -3.98 8.82 1.91
CA LEU A 56 -4.66 9.73 0.99
C LEU A 56 -3.71 10.12 -0.15
N TYR A 57 -3.34 9.13 -1.00
CA TYR A 57 -2.36 9.31 -2.05
C TYR A 57 -3.02 9.48 -3.42
N SER A 58 -3.58 8.40 -3.94
CA SER A 58 -4.11 8.34 -5.30
C SER A 58 -5.34 9.22 -5.50
N GLU A 59 -5.47 9.74 -6.72
CA GLU A 59 -6.62 10.46 -7.21
C GLU A 59 -7.18 9.76 -8.45
N PRO A 60 -8.41 10.04 -8.89
CA PRO A 60 -8.98 9.42 -10.10
C PRO A 60 -8.04 9.53 -11.31
N ASN A 61 -7.29 10.63 -11.43
CA ASN A 61 -6.39 10.91 -12.54
C ASN A 61 -4.88 10.81 -12.17
N ALA A 62 -4.53 10.38 -10.96
CA ALA A 62 -3.15 10.29 -10.49
C ALA A 62 -2.94 9.03 -9.63
N GLY A 63 -2.69 7.90 -10.29
CA GLY A 63 -2.34 6.62 -9.68
C GLY A 63 -0.86 6.31 -9.90
N SER A 64 -0.49 5.72 -11.05
CA SER A 64 0.90 5.42 -11.40
C SER A 64 1.78 6.67 -11.51
N ASP A 65 1.25 7.76 -12.06
CA ASP A 65 1.88 9.09 -12.03
C ASP A 65 1.41 9.89 -10.81
N LEU A 66 1.77 9.41 -9.63
CA LEU A 66 1.31 9.99 -8.37
C LEU A 66 1.81 11.43 -8.15
N ALA A 67 2.95 11.80 -8.73
CA ALA A 67 3.41 13.19 -8.69
C ALA A 67 2.45 14.15 -9.43
N GLY A 68 1.53 13.62 -10.22
CA GLY A 68 0.47 14.36 -10.91
C GLY A 68 -0.76 14.70 -10.05
N VAL A 69 -0.72 14.50 -8.73
CA VAL A 69 -1.86 14.85 -7.84
C VAL A 69 -2.24 16.32 -7.95
N ARG A 70 -3.55 16.56 -7.91
CA ARG A 70 -4.19 17.87 -8.06
C ARG A 70 -5.02 18.30 -6.85
N THR A 71 -5.17 17.46 -5.84
CA THR A 71 -5.71 17.89 -4.54
C THR A 71 -4.93 19.11 -4.10
N LYS A 72 -5.63 20.24 -3.96
CA LYS A 72 -5.05 21.57 -3.72
C LYS A 72 -4.92 21.80 -2.23
N ALA A 73 -3.84 22.46 -1.81
CA ALA A 73 -3.62 22.94 -0.45
C ALA A 73 -3.20 24.40 -0.52
N ASP A 74 -4.14 25.29 -0.25
CA ASP A 74 -3.90 26.73 -0.21
C ASP A 74 -3.61 27.18 1.22
N GLN A 75 -2.54 27.95 1.40
CA GLN A 75 -2.22 28.49 2.73
C GLN A 75 -3.22 29.58 3.12
N ASP A 76 -3.76 29.48 4.33
CA ASP A 76 -4.66 30.47 4.95
C ASP A 76 -4.27 30.66 6.43
N GLY A 77 -3.45 31.68 6.67
CA GLY A 77 -2.86 31.94 7.98
C GLY A 77 -1.91 30.83 8.41
N ASP A 78 -2.19 30.21 9.55
CA ASP A 78 -1.44 29.10 10.16
C ASP A 78 -1.98 27.72 9.75
N SER A 79 -2.79 27.67 8.73
CA SER A 79 -3.45 26.46 8.25
C SER A 79 -3.43 26.39 6.71
N PHE A 80 -3.73 25.20 6.18
CA PHE A 80 -4.00 24.99 4.77
C PHE A 80 -5.46 24.61 4.57
N VAL A 81 -6.09 25.15 3.53
CA VAL A 81 -7.43 24.78 3.04
C VAL A 81 -7.24 23.75 1.94
N ILE A 82 -7.83 22.57 2.14
CA ILE A 82 -7.66 21.43 1.25
C ILE A 82 -8.93 21.22 0.41
N ASN A 83 -8.75 21.09 -0.90
CA ASN A 83 -9.80 20.79 -1.86
C ASN A 83 -9.34 19.71 -2.84
N GLY A 84 -10.16 18.66 -3.04
CA GLY A 84 -9.84 17.59 -3.98
C GLY A 84 -10.58 16.29 -3.71
N GLN A 85 -10.15 15.24 -4.40
CA GLN A 85 -10.70 13.89 -4.25
C GLN A 85 -9.56 12.87 -4.19
N LYS A 86 -9.65 11.96 -3.23
CA LYS A 86 -8.77 10.80 -3.12
C LYS A 86 -9.56 9.52 -3.38
N VAL A 87 -8.89 8.51 -3.92
CA VAL A 87 -9.52 7.22 -4.27
C VAL A 87 -8.60 6.06 -3.87
N TRP A 88 -9.18 4.88 -3.73
CA TRP A 88 -8.49 3.66 -3.30
C TRP A 88 -7.91 3.75 -1.89
N THR A 89 -8.52 4.58 -1.05
CA THR A 89 -8.09 4.74 0.35
C THR A 89 -8.59 3.60 1.20
N SER A 90 -7.70 2.75 1.69
CA SER A 90 -8.07 1.65 2.59
C SER A 90 -8.47 2.19 3.96
N ASP A 91 -9.55 1.62 4.53
CA ASP A 91 -10.03 1.84 5.89
C ASP A 91 -10.35 3.32 6.24
N ALA A 92 -10.62 4.19 5.23
CA ALA A 92 -10.87 5.61 5.47
C ALA A 92 -12.07 5.86 6.40
N VAL A 93 -13.11 5.01 6.33
CA VAL A 93 -14.32 5.12 7.21
C VAL A 93 -13.94 5.09 8.69
N SER A 94 -12.94 4.31 9.07
CA SER A 94 -12.51 4.15 10.46
C SER A 94 -11.29 5.01 10.81
N ALA A 95 -10.74 5.77 9.85
CA ALA A 95 -9.51 6.54 10.05
C ALA A 95 -9.77 7.81 10.87
N ASP A 96 -8.84 8.09 11.79
CA ASP A 96 -8.77 9.34 12.53
C ASP A 96 -7.90 10.37 11.80
N TYR A 97 -6.84 9.87 11.14
CA TYR A 97 -5.92 10.68 10.35
C TYR A 97 -5.66 10.08 8.97
N GLY A 98 -5.34 10.93 8.02
CA GLY A 98 -4.90 10.57 6.68
C GLY A 98 -3.47 11.07 6.42
N MET A 99 -2.65 10.23 5.81
CA MET A 99 -1.35 10.63 5.26
C MET A 99 -1.61 11.24 3.89
N LEU A 100 -1.80 12.56 3.83
CA LEU A 100 -2.27 13.28 2.64
C LEU A 100 -1.10 13.83 1.82
N LEU A 101 -1.06 13.49 0.53
CA LEU A 101 -0.23 14.18 -0.47
C LEU A 101 -1.09 15.18 -1.22
N ALA A 102 -0.77 16.48 -1.12
CA ALA A 102 -1.49 17.55 -1.77
C ALA A 102 -0.55 18.56 -2.43
N ARG A 103 -1.07 19.31 -3.40
CA ARG A 103 -0.30 20.31 -4.16
C ARG A 103 -0.36 21.66 -3.49
N THR A 104 0.80 22.20 -3.15
CA THR A 104 0.99 23.52 -2.53
C THR A 104 1.63 24.52 -3.49
N ASP A 105 2.35 24.05 -4.54
CA ASP A 105 2.93 24.93 -5.55
C ASP A 105 2.70 24.36 -6.96
N TRP A 106 2.19 25.19 -7.84
CA TRP A 106 1.84 24.85 -9.23
C TRP A 106 2.87 25.35 -10.24
N ASP A 107 3.80 26.21 -9.81
CA ASP A 107 4.76 26.92 -10.67
C ASP A 107 6.12 26.23 -10.75
N VAL A 108 6.23 25.07 -10.13
CA VAL A 108 7.44 24.25 -10.11
C VAL A 108 7.17 22.88 -10.75
N PRO A 109 8.20 22.10 -11.09
CA PRO A 109 8.04 20.74 -11.59
C PRO A 109 7.25 19.84 -10.64
N LYS A 110 6.45 18.92 -11.19
CA LYS A 110 5.42 18.14 -10.47
C LYS A 110 5.87 17.50 -9.14
N HIS A 111 7.13 17.12 -9.02
CA HIS A 111 7.65 16.49 -7.78
C HIS A 111 8.03 17.49 -6.69
N GLN A 112 8.20 18.78 -7.04
CA GLN A 112 8.69 19.83 -6.13
C GLN A 112 7.57 20.68 -5.53
N GLY A 113 6.37 20.57 -6.04
CA GLY A 113 5.22 21.38 -5.61
C GLY A 113 4.19 20.64 -4.77
N VAL A 114 4.57 19.51 -4.17
CA VAL A 114 3.67 18.73 -3.31
C VAL A 114 4.14 18.76 -1.86
N THR A 115 3.20 18.77 -0.94
CA THR A 115 3.44 18.73 0.50
C THR A 115 2.76 17.51 1.10
N PHE A 116 3.32 16.96 2.16
CA PHE A 116 2.82 15.79 2.84
C PHE A 116 2.28 16.17 4.22
N PHE A 117 1.04 15.82 4.51
CA PHE A 117 0.33 16.25 5.71
C PHE A 117 -0.16 15.07 6.54
N LEU A 118 -0.20 15.25 7.86
CA LEU A 118 -1.02 14.47 8.77
C LEU A 118 -2.39 15.13 8.82
N PHE A 119 -3.35 14.62 8.04
CA PHE A 119 -4.64 15.22 7.79
C PHE A 119 -5.70 14.65 8.73
N PRO A 120 -6.38 15.46 9.57
CA PRO A 120 -7.49 15.00 10.39
C PRO A 120 -8.68 14.58 9.52
N MET A 121 -9.15 13.34 9.67
CA MET A 121 -10.25 12.81 8.84
C MET A 121 -11.62 13.24 9.36
N LYS A 122 -11.78 13.43 10.67
CA LYS A 122 -13.06 13.73 11.33
C LYS A 122 -13.24 15.23 11.46
N GLN A 123 -13.62 15.88 10.35
CA GLN A 123 -13.85 17.32 10.31
C GLN A 123 -14.89 17.68 9.24
N PRO A 124 -15.47 18.89 9.27
CA PRO A 124 -16.33 19.39 8.19
C PRO A 124 -15.59 19.39 6.85
N GLY A 125 -16.32 19.11 5.77
CA GLY A 125 -15.75 19.08 4.42
C GLY A 125 -15.10 17.76 4.02
N VAL A 126 -15.07 16.75 4.87
CA VAL A 126 -14.59 15.40 4.53
C VAL A 126 -15.78 14.45 4.39
N GLU A 127 -15.98 13.92 3.18
CA GLU A 127 -17.00 12.92 2.88
C GLU A 127 -16.31 11.64 2.39
N ILE A 128 -16.70 10.50 2.98
CA ILE A 128 -16.10 9.20 2.68
C ILE A 128 -17.16 8.28 2.09
N ARG A 129 -16.88 7.71 0.91
CA ARG A 129 -17.77 6.77 0.21
C ARG A 129 -17.08 5.44 0.00
N PRO A 130 -17.58 4.33 0.61
CA PRO A 130 -17.04 3.00 0.37
C PRO A 130 -17.20 2.57 -1.10
N ILE A 131 -16.18 1.87 -1.63
CA ILE A 131 -16.18 1.31 -2.98
C ILE A 131 -16.46 -0.20 -2.88
N ASN A 132 -17.56 -0.66 -3.49
CA ASN A 132 -17.85 -2.08 -3.58
C ASN A 132 -16.89 -2.75 -4.56
N GLN A 133 -16.13 -3.73 -4.07
CA GLN A 133 -15.14 -4.45 -4.84
C GLN A 133 -15.72 -5.75 -5.38
N ILE A 134 -15.11 -6.31 -6.43
CA ILE A 134 -15.47 -7.61 -7.00
C ILE A 134 -15.35 -8.78 -5.98
N THR A 135 -14.57 -8.58 -4.92
CA THR A 135 -14.42 -9.53 -3.80
C THR A 135 -15.62 -9.54 -2.84
N GLY A 136 -16.57 -8.62 -3.00
CA GLY A 136 -17.67 -8.39 -2.05
C GLY A 136 -17.26 -7.53 -0.83
N GLU A 137 -15.98 -7.16 -0.71
CA GLU A 137 -15.49 -6.26 0.33
C GLU A 137 -15.65 -4.79 -0.06
N SER A 138 -15.60 -3.89 0.91
CA SER A 138 -15.63 -2.44 0.70
C SER A 138 -14.54 -1.76 1.53
N GLU A 139 -13.33 -2.35 1.54
CA GLU A 139 -12.22 -1.79 2.32
C GLU A 139 -11.64 -0.51 1.69
N PHE A 140 -11.79 -0.34 0.36
CA PHE A 140 -11.38 0.88 -0.33
C PHE A 140 -12.48 1.93 -0.34
N ASN A 141 -12.06 3.19 -0.34
CA ASN A 141 -12.96 4.32 -0.27
C ASN A 141 -12.53 5.42 -1.23
N GLU A 142 -13.51 6.20 -1.70
CA GLU A 142 -13.33 7.55 -2.19
C GLU A 142 -13.41 8.52 -1.00
N VAL A 143 -12.59 9.56 -1.02
CA VAL A 143 -12.60 10.63 -0.01
C VAL A 143 -12.69 11.96 -0.74
N PHE A 144 -13.82 12.62 -0.60
CA PHE A 144 -14.07 13.96 -1.12
C PHE A 144 -13.70 14.98 -0.05
N ILE A 145 -12.94 15.99 -0.43
CA ILE A 145 -12.42 17.01 0.48
C ILE A 145 -12.83 18.38 -0.06
N THR A 146 -13.61 19.13 0.71
CA THR A 146 -14.12 20.45 0.35
C THR A 146 -13.87 21.40 1.51
N ASP A 147 -12.99 22.38 1.31
CA ASP A 147 -12.60 23.40 2.29
C ASP A 147 -12.21 22.85 3.67
N ALA A 148 -11.70 21.62 3.70
CA ALA A 148 -11.22 21.02 4.93
C ALA A 148 -9.89 21.63 5.34
N ARG A 149 -9.63 21.72 6.64
CA ARG A 149 -8.48 22.44 7.18
C ARG A 149 -7.44 21.49 7.77
N VAL A 150 -6.17 21.81 7.55
CA VAL A 150 -5.03 21.15 8.21
C VAL A 150 -4.09 22.21 8.76
N PRO A 151 -3.75 22.17 10.06
CA PRO A 151 -2.78 23.11 10.64
C PRO A 151 -1.42 22.99 9.98
N GLU A 152 -0.72 24.10 9.78
CA GLU A 152 0.63 24.11 9.18
C GLU A 152 1.60 23.23 9.97
N ARG A 153 1.50 23.18 11.30
CA ARG A 153 2.33 22.30 12.13
C ARG A 153 2.15 20.80 11.85
N PHE A 154 1.09 20.40 11.09
CA PHE A 154 0.84 19.02 10.67
C PHE A 154 1.48 18.68 9.32
N VAL A 155 2.34 19.54 8.79
CA VAL A 155 3.22 19.22 7.65
C VAL A 155 4.25 18.17 8.09
N ILE A 156 4.34 17.08 7.34
CA ILE A 156 5.32 16.01 7.56
C ILE A 156 6.53 16.24 6.65
N GLY A 157 7.64 16.69 7.21
CA GLY A 157 8.80 17.19 6.49
C GLY A 157 8.72 18.67 6.23
N GLU A 158 9.17 19.12 5.05
CA GLU A 158 9.20 20.52 4.66
C GLU A 158 8.12 20.82 3.64
N LEU A 159 7.67 22.08 3.60
CA LEU A 159 6.74 22.60 2.60
C LEU A 159 7.32 22.40 1.19
N ASN A 160 6.52 21.93 0.25
CA ASN A 160 6.90 21.60 -1.13
C ASN A 160 7.91 20.44 -1.29
N GLU A 161 8.38 19.83 -0.20
CA GLU A 161 9.24 18.65 -0.21
C GLU A 161 8.49 17.32 0.13
N GLY A 162 7.17 17.32 0.04
CA GLY A 162 6.32 16.18 0.40
C GLY A 162 6.61 14.93 -0.40
N TRP A 163 7.17 15.05 -1.60
CA TRP A 163 7.60 13.89 -2.40
C TRP A 163 8.67 13.05 -1.69
N ARG A 164 9.61 13.69 -1.00
CA ARG A 164 10.64 13.00 -0.20
C ARG A 164 10.03 12.26 0.99
N SER A 165 9.11 12.90 1.69
CA SER A 165 8.39 12.28 2.81
C SER A 165 7.54 11.09 2.34
N PHE A 166 6.85 11.23 1.21
CA PHE A 166 6.10 10.17 0.57
C PHE A 166 6.99 8.98 0.15
N GLN A 167 8.17 9.22 -0.43
CA GLN A 167 9.09 8.15 -0.80
C GLN A 167 9.54 7.33 0.41
N THR A 168 9.71 7.97 1.56
CA THR A 168 10.01 7.28 2.82
C THR A 168 8.83 6.40 3.25
N ALA A 169 7.60 6.92 3.22
CA ALA A 169 6.40 6.17 3.57
C ALA A 169 6.20 4.94 2.68
N ILE A 170 6.31 5.11 1.35
CA ILE A 170 6.08 4.01 0.40
C ILE A 170 7.17 2.93 0.45
N ALA A 171 8.39 3.26 0.88
CA ALA A 171 9.43 2.27 1.09
C ALA A 171 9.05 1.26 2.19
N TYR A 172 8.47 1.75 3.30
CA TYR A 172 7.94 0.89 4.36
C TYR A 172 6.69 0.13 3.94
N GLU A 173 5.78 0.75 3.20
CA GLU A 173 4.60 0.09 2.64
C GLU A 173 4.98 -1.09 1.73
N ARG A 174 5.95 -0.89 0.82
CA ARG A 174 6.46 -1.95 -0.07
C ARG A 174 7.11 -3.09 0.70
N LEU A 175 7.80 -2.80 1.79
CA LEU A 175 8.34 -3.83 2.67
C LEU A 175 7.23 -4.70 3.25
N ILE A 176 6.15 -4.10 3.72
CA ILE A 176 4.98 -4.78 4.26
C ILE A 176 4.30 -5.62 3.17
N MET A 177 3.99 -5.03 2.02
CA MET A 177 3.34 -5.73 0.90
C MET A 177 4.19 -6.87 0.33
N GLY A 178 5.52 -6.69 0.27
CA GLY A 178 6.45 -7.72 -0.23
C GLY A 178 6.54 -8.95 0.67
N GLN A 179 6.14 -8.84 1.94
CA GLN A 179 6.15 -9.95 2.89
C GLN A 179 4.87 -10.80 2.86
N GLY A 180 3.85 -10.38 2.12
CA GLY A 180 2.54 -11.06 2.12
C GLY A 180 1.79 -10.98 3.45
N ILE A 181 2.08 -9.98 4.28
CA ILE A 181 1.47 -9.80 5.62
C ILE A 181 -0.04 -9.57 5.55
N THR A 182 -0.56 -9.26 4.36
CA THR A 182 -2.00 -9.15 4.09
C THR A 182 -2.69 -10.50 3.94
N GLU A 183 -2.00 -11.62 4.14
CA GLU A 183 -2.63 -12.93 4.11
C GLU A 183 -3.64 -13.04 5.25
N ARG A 184 -4.92 -13.20 4.88
CA ARG A 184 -5.98 -13.54 5.83
C ARG A 184 -5.54 -14.76 6.62
N LYS A 185 -5.51 -14.68 7.96
CA LYS A 185 -5.41 -15.87 8.81
C LYS A 185 -6.65 -16.69 8.53
N ARG A 186 -6.60 -17.54 7.53
CA ARG A 186 -7.62 -18.55 7.28
C ARG A 186 -7.62 -19.47 8.48
N GLY A 187 -8.81 -19.70 9.03
CA GLY A 187 -9.05 -20.37 10.29
C GLY A 187 -8.09 -21.53 10.56
N ALA A 188 -7.72 -21.67 11.82
CA ALA A 188 -6.68 -22.50 12.41
C ALA A 188 -6.76 -24.03 12.13
N ALA A 189 -7.30 -24.48 11.01
CA ALA A 189 -7.59 -25.88 10.76
C ALA A 189 -6.41 -26.70 10.22
N ASN A 190 -5.29 -26.07 9.79
CA ASN A 190 -4.11 -26.81 9.31
C ASN A 190 -2.82 -26.10 9.74
N GLU A 191 -2.49 -26.20 11.01
CA GLU A 191 -1.18 -25.78 11.51
C GLU A 191 -0.08 -26.60 10.77
N GLY A 192 0.65 -25.94 9.87
CA GLY A 192 1.85 -26.48 9.21
C GLY A 192 1.71 -26.92 7.76
N VAL A 193 0.51 -27.01 7.16
CA VAL A 193 0.36 -27.44 5.76
C VAL A 193 -0.07 -26.26 4.89
N HIS A 194 0.63 -26.04 3.78
CA HIS A 194 0.30 -24.98 2.83
C HIS A 194 -1.11 -25.18 2.22
N PRO A 195 -1.94 -24.13 2.08
CA PRO A 195 -3.33 -24.23 1.58
C PRO A 195 -3.49 -24.98 0.27
N LEU A 196 -2.56 -24.80 -0.70
CA LEU A 196 -2.60 -25.54 -1.97
C LEU A 196 -2.39 -27.05 -1.79
N ILE A 197 -1.56 -27.46 -0.83
CA ILE A 197 -1.34 -28.89 -0.53
C ILE A 197 -2.62 -29.47 0.09
N ALA A 198 -3.21 -28.75 1.04
CA ALA A 198 -4.46 -29.15 1.67
C ALA A 198 -5.60 -29.29 0.64
N LEU A 199 -5.72 -28.31 -0.27
CA LEU A 199 -6.71 -28.31 -1.35
C LEU A 199 -6.45 -29.47 -2.33
N ALA A 200 -5.19 -29.70 -2.74
CA ALA A 200 -4.84 -30.81 -3.64
C ALA A 200 -5.16 -32.18 -3.02
N ASN A 201 -4.95 -32.33 -1.70
CA ASN A 201 -5.32 -33.56 -0.99
C ASN A 201 -6.85 -33.74 -0.96
N LYS A 202 -7.62 -32.70 -0.65
CA LYS A 202 -9.07 -32.69 -0.64
C LYS A 202 -9.67 -33.02 -2.01
N ALA A 203 -9.09 -32.45 -3.07
CA ALA A 203 -9.49 -32.69 -4.47
C ALA A 203 -9.02 -34.05 -5.03
N GLY A 204 -8.33 -34.89 -4.24
CA GLY A 204 -7.78 -36.17 -4.68
C GLY A 204 -6.64 -36.03 -5.72
N ARG A 205 -6.05 -34.86 -5.88
CA ARG A 205 -5.03 -34.52 -6.88
C ARG A 205 -3.62 -34.43 -6.32
N LEU A 206 -3.40 -34.78 -5.06
CA LEU A 206 -2.09 -34.68 -4.41
C LEU A 206 -1.00 -35.50 -5.09
N HIS A 207 -1.36 -36.64 -5.70
CA HIS A 207 -0.43 -37.51 -6.39
C HIS A 207 -0.36 -37.28 -7.92
N ASP A 208 -1.18 -36.37 -8.46
CA ASP A 208 -1.14 -35.98 -9.87
C ASP A 208 0.22 -35.26 -10.14
N PRO A 209 1.06 -35.77 -11.05
CA PRO A 209 2.40 -35.25 -11.26
C PRO A 209 2.41 -33.82 -11.78
N VAL A 210 1.38 -33.39 -12.51
CA VAL A 210 1.27 -32.01 -13.02
C VAL A 210 1.02 -31.03 -11.87
N PHE A 211 0.05 -31.32 -11.01
CA PHE A 211 -0.23 -30.47 -9.85
C PHE A 211 0.90 -30.47 -8.84
N ARG A 212 1.55 -31.61 -8.62
CA ARG A 212 2.74 -31.67 -7.75
C ARG A 212 3.84 -30.72 -8.21
N GLN A 213 4.15 -30.67 -9.49
CA GLN A 213 5.17 -29.78 -10.03
C GLN A 213 4.75 -28.31 -9.94
N ARG A 214 3.51 -27.98 -10.24
CA ARG A 214 2.98 -26.62 -10.14
C ARG A 214 3.00 -26.11 -8.70
N ILE A 215 2.58 -26.93 -7.74
CA ILE A 215 2.60 -26.59 -6.31
C ILE A 215 4.04 -26.45 -5.83
N ALA A 216 4.94 -27.37 -6.16
CA ALA A 216 6.34 -27.28 -5.80
C ALA A 216 6.99 -25.99 -6.33
N GLN A 217 6.68 -25.59 -7.56
CA GLN A 217 7.16 -24.33 -8.15
C GLN A 217 6.60 -23.10 -7.42
N ALA A 218 5.31 -23.10 -7.06
CA ALA A 218 4.71 -22.01 -6.30
C ALA A 218 5.37 -21.85 -4.91
N LEU A 219 5.59 -22.96 -4.22
CA LEU A 219 6.31 -22.97 -2.93
C LEU A 219 7.77 -22.51 -3.06
N ALA A 220 8.46 -22.93 -4.11
CA ALA A 220 9.81 -22.47 -4.40
C ALA A 220 9.84 -20.95 -4.65
N TYR A 221 8.88 -20.38 -5.39
CA TYR A 221 8.79 -18.94 -5.59
C TYR A 221 8.51 -18.18 -4.28
N ARG A 222 7.69 -18.72 -3.39
CA ARG A 222 7.48 -18.13 -2.06
C ARG A 222 8.77 -18.10 -1.25
N GLU A 223 9.50 -19.20 -1.23
CA GLU A 223 10.75 -19.29 -0.47
C GLU A 223 11.82 -18.35 -1.06
N VAL A 224 11.98 -18.32 -2.37
CA VAL A 224 12.89 -17.36 -3.03
C VAL A 224 12.48 -15.92 -2.73
N ASN A 225 11.18 -15.60 -2.74
CA ASN A 225 10.72 -14.27 -2.37
C ASN A 225 10.99 -13.95 -0.90
N ARG A 226 10.80 -14.89 0.01
CA ARG A 226 11.15 -14.73 1.43
C ARG A 226 12.63 -14.37 1.61
N LEU A 227 13.53 -15.12 0.99
CA LEU A 227 14.96 -14.88 1.03
C LEU A 227 15.33 -13.53 0.37
N THR A 228 14.68 -13.17 -0.73
CA THR A 228 14.89 -11.88 -1.40
C THR A 228 14.46 -10.71 -0.50
N ASN A 229 13.34 -10.83 0.22
CA ASN A 229 12.90 -9.81 1.16
C ASN A 229 13.83 -9.71 2.39
N GLU A 230 14.38 -10.82 2.88
CA GLU A 230 15.40 -10.78 3.94
C GLU A 230 16.67 -10.06 3.47
N ARG A 231 17.12 -10.34 2.25
CA ARG A 231 18.24 -9.62 1.63
C ARG A 231 17.94 -8.13 1.50
N ALA A 232 16.74 -7.76 1.03
CA ALA A 232 16.31 -6.36 0.91
C ALA A 232 16.28 -5.63 2.27
N LYS A 233 15.85 -6.31 3.33
CA LYS A 233 15.88 -5.77 4.71
C LYS A 233 17.32 -5.51 5.18
N ASN A 234 18.21 -6.45 4.94
CA ASN A 234 19.62 -6.33 5.34
C ASN A 234 20.31 -5.19 4.57
N GLU A 235 20.02 -5.03 3.26
CA GLU A 235 20.51 -3.91 2.45
C GLU A 235 20.04 -2.58 3.02
N MET A 236 18.72 -2.45 3.28
CA MET A 236 18.16 -1.24 3.86
C MET A 236 18.78 -0.88 5.22
N GLN A 237 19.08 -1.88 6.03
CA GLN A 237 19.73 -1.68 7.34
C GLN A 237 21.17 -1.19 7.22
N SER A 238 21.94 -1.74 6.29
CA SER A 238 23.37 -1.47 6.15
C SER A 238 23.66 -0.22 5.33
N THR A 239 22.88 0.06 4.30
CA THR A 239 23.13 1.16 3.33
C THR A 239 22.08 2.26 3.38
N GLY A 240 20.92 2.02 4.01
CA GLY A 240 19.75 2.90 3.92
C GLY A 240 18.99 2.79 2.59
N ALA A 241 19.46 2.01 1.62
CA ALA A 241 18.84 1.84 0.32
C ALA A 241 17.67 0.84 0.37
N ALA A 242 16.55 1.18 -0.27
CA ALA A 242 15.35 0.33 -0.36
C ALA A 242 15.18 -0.27 -1.77
N THR A 243 16.26 -0.40 -2.51
CA THR A 243 16.26 -0.69 -3.94
C THR A 243 15.67 -2.07 -4.27
N LEU A 244 16.01 -3.09 -3.47
CA LEU A 244 15.55 -4.46 -3.70
C LEU A 244 14.10 -4.72 -3.26
N MET A 245 13.44 -3.81 -2.55
CA MET A 245 12.05 -4.01 -2.07
C MET A 245 11.04 -4.13 -3.22
N SER A 246 11.31 -3.49 -4.36
CA SER A 246 10.50 -3.61 -5.56
C SER A 246 10.47 -5.03 -6.13
N LEU A 247 11.55 -5.82 -5.94
CA LEU A 247 11.60 -7.23 -6.35
C LEU A 247 10.60 -8.07 -5.57
N GLY A 248 10.55 -7.89 -4.24
CA GLY A 248 9.62 -8.62 -3.37
C GLY A 248 8.16 -8.35 -3.71
N LYS A 249 7.81 -7.08 -3.95
CA LYS A 249 6.44 -6.69 -4.33
C LYS A 249 6.03 -7.28 -5.68
N LEU A 250 6.88 -7.20 -6.70
CA LEU A 250 6.63 -7.76 -8.02
C LEU A 250 6.53 -9.30 -7.98
N ALA A 251 7.41 -9.96 -7.22
CA ALA A 251 7.38 -11.41 -7.04
C ALA A 251 6.10 -11.87 -6.34
N MET A 252 5.63 -11.13 -5.30
CA MET A 252 4.40 -11.46 -4.59
C MET A 252 3.17 -11.40 -5.50
N SER A 253 3.08 -10.40 -6.36
CA SER A 253 2.03 -10.32 -7.37
C SER A 253 1.97 -11.60 -8.23
N ARG A 254 3.11 -12.02 -8.77
CA ARG A 254 3.21 -13.26 -9.57
C ARG A 254 2.85 -14.51 -8.77
N ILE A 255 3.28 -14.60 -7.51
CA ILE A 255 2.99 -15.73 -6.63
C ILE A 255 1.49 -15.84 -6.41
N GLN A 256 0.81 -14.75 -6.03
CA GLN A 256 -0.62 -14.76 -5.75
C GLN A 256 -1.46 -15.17 -6.98
N HIS A 257 -1.16 -14.60 -8.15
CA HIS A 257 -1.82 -15.02 -9.40
C HIS A 257 -1.58 -16.49 -9.71
N GLY A 258 -0.34 -16.97 -9.54
CA GLY A 258 0.00 -18.37 -9.79
C GLY A 258 -0.72 -19.34 -8.86
N GLU A 259 -0.79 -19.01 -7.57
CA GLU A 259 -1.47 -19.82 -6.57
C GLU A 259 -2.99 -19.84 -6.77
N ALA A 260 -3.58 -18.69 -7.08
CA ALA A 260 -5.00 -18.61 -7.41
C ALA A 260 -5.35 -19.46 -8.63
N ALA A 261 -4.54 -19.42 -9.69
CA ALA A 261 -4.73 -20.25 -10.87
C ALA A 261 -4.61 -21.75 -10.53
N ILE A 262 -3.66 -22.16 -9.70
CA ILE A 262 -3.53 -23.56 -9.25
C ILE A 262 -4.76 -23.98 -8.43
N ALA A 263 -5.25 -23.14 -7.53
CA ALA A 263 -6.43 -23.43 -6.72
C ALA A 263 -7.69 -23.61 -7.60
N THR A 264 -7.91 -22.70 -8.55
CA THR A 264 -9.02 -22.80 -9.51
C THR A 264 -8.95 -24.09 -10.33
N ASP A 265 -7.78 -24.46 -10.84
CA ASP A 265 -7.58 -25.68 -11.64
C ASP A 265 -7.74 -26.96 -10.80
N LEU A 266 -7.35 -26.95 -9.52
CA LEU A 266 -7.57 -28.06 -8.59
C LEU A 266 -9.05 -28.33 -8.36
N LEU A 267 -9.85 -27.26 -8.25
CA LEU A 267 -11.30 -27.35 -8.07
C LEU A 267 -12.02 -27.72 -9.38
N GLY A 268 -11.45 -27.40 -10.54
CA GLY A 268 -12.08 -27.63 -11.82
C GLY A 268 -13.47 -27.01 -11.91
N ALA A 269 -14.49 -27.78 -12.25
CA ALA A 269 -15.88 -27.30 -12.35
C ALA A 269 -16.46 -26.80 -11.02
N GLU A 270 -15.97 -27.28 -9.89
CA GLU A 270 -16.39 -26.79 -8.57
C GLU A 270 -15.99 -25.33 -8.31
N SER A 271 -15.00 -24.81 -9.03
CA SER A 271 -14.54 -23.42 -8.87
C SER A 271 -15.61 -22.35 -9.18
N ILE A 272 -16.66 -22.70 -9.93
CA ILE A 272 -17.76 -21.79 -10.26
C ILE A 272 -18.90 -21.80 -9.22
N LEU A 273 -18.83 -22.68 -8.24
CA LEU A 273 -19.87 -22.78 -7.20
C LEU A 273 -19.76 -21.61 -6.21
N ASP A 274 -20.91 -21.18 -5.73
CA ASP A 274 -21.08 -20.18 -4.67
C ASP A 274 -22.08 -20.68 -3.62
N GLY A 275 -22.03 -20.11 -2.42
CA GLY A 275 -22.95 -20.38 -1.33
C GLY A 275 -22.45 -21.34 -0.26
N GLU A 276 -23.36 -21.79 0.60
CA GLU A 276 -23.07 -22.70 1.70
C GLU A 276 -22.58 -24.05 1.19
N GLY A 277 -21.41 -24.49 1.64
CA GLY A 277 -20.75 -25.74 1.21
C GLY A 277 -19.69 -25.56 0.11
N ALA A 278 -19.66 -24.43 -0.59
CA ALA A 278 -18.66 -24.12 -1.63
C ALA A 278 -17.48 -23.27 -1.11
N MET A 279 -17.08 -23.40 0.15
CA MET A 279 -16.08 -22.56 0.79
C MET A 279 -14.72 -22.53 0.07
N ASP A 280 -14.30 -23.67 -0.51
CA ASP A 280 -13.02 -23.72 -1.23
C ASP A 280 -13.08 -22.93 -2.53
N ALA A 281 -14.21 -23.00 -3.25
CA ALA A 281 -14.46 -22.19 -4.44
C ALA A 281 -14.51 -20.69 -4.11
N ALA A 282 -15.27 -20.33 -3.07
CA ALA A 282 -15.35 -18.94 -2.61
C ALA A 282 -13.97 -18.38 -2.21
N ASN A 283 -13.15 -19.17 -1.52
CA ASN A 283 -11.78 -18.80 -1.17
C ASN A 283 -10.88 -18.65 -2.40
N ALA A 284 -10.93 -19.58 -3.35
CA ALA A 284 -10.12 -19.53 -4.57
C ALA A 284 -10.50 -18.31 -5.43
N ASN A 285 -11.79 -18.03 -5.59
CA ASN A 285 -12.32 -16.87 -6.32
C ASN A 285 -11.94 -15.55 -5.65
N PHE A 286 -12.05 -15.49 -4.31
CA PHE A 286 -11.60 -14.33 -3.54
C PHE A 286 -10.10 -14.07 -3.75
N ASP A 287 -9.26 -15.10 -3.66
CA ASP A 287 -7.81 -14.97 -3.85
C ASP A 287 -7.46 -14.56 -5.29
N ALA A 288 -8.17 -15.09 -6.28
CA ALA A 288 -7.99 -14.71 -7.67
C ALA A 288 -8.31 -13.23 -7.92
N ALA A 289 -9.43 -12.75 -7.39
CA ALA A 289 -9.79 -11.34 -7.44
C ALA A 289 -8.81 -10.44 -6.64
N LYS A 290 -8.43 -10.87 -5.44
CA LYS A 290 -7.53 -10.14 -4.55
C LYS A 290 -6.09 -10.02 -5.10
N ALA A 291 -5.64 -10.98 -5.93
CA ALA A 291 -4.33 -10.93 -6.58
C ALA A 291 -4.16 -9.69 -7.46
N TYR A 292 -5.24 -9.23 -8.12
CA TYR A 292 -5.21 -8.00 -8.92
C TYR A 292 -4.96 -6.75 -8.07
N MET A 293 -5.49 -6.70 -6.85
CA MET A 293 -5.20 -5.60 -5.92
C MET A 293 -3.69 -5.47 -5.68
N ASN A 294 -2.99 -6.58 -5.48
CA ASN A 294 -1.54 -6.56 -5.28
C ASN A 294 -0.76 -6.21 -6.56
N SER A 295 -1.30 -6.55 -7.76
CA SER A 295 -0.68 -6.17 -9.04
C SER A 295 -0.77 -4.67 -9.34
N ILE A 296 -1.74 -3.96 -8.72
CA ILE A 296 -2.05 -2.55 -8.96
C ILE A 296 -1.62 -1.68 -7.78
N GLY A 297 -1.99 -2.03 -6.57
CA GLY A 297 -1.71 -1.27 -5.35
C GLY A 297 -0.23 -1.24 -4.98
N GLY A 298 0.21 -0.20 -4.25
CA GLY A 298 1.62 -0.01 -3.87
C GLY A 298 2.57 0.19 -5.05
N GLY A 299 2.05 0.72 -6.17
CA GLY A 299 2.71 0.82 -7.47
C GLY A 299 2.52 -0.44 -8.32
N THR A 300 1.98 -0.26 -9.52
CA THR A 300 1.66 -1.36 -10.45
C THR A 300 2.89 -2.23 -10.76
N ASP A 301 2.66 -3.44 -11.23
CA ASP A 301 3.74 -4.32 -11.67
C ASP A 301 4.62 -3.67 -12.75
N GLN A 302 4.01 -2.83 -13.62
CA GLN A 302 4.74 -2.06 -14.63
C GLN A 302 5.64 -1.02 -13.99
N ILE A 303 5.14 -0.25 -13.02
CA ILE A 303 5.95 0.72 -12.26
C ILE A 303 7.08 0.01 -11.48
N GLN A 304 6.81 -1.17 -10.91
CA GLN A 304 7.87 -1.94 -10.23
C GLN A 304 8.96 -2.37 -11.21
N ARG A 305 8.59 -2.80 -12.45
CA ARG A 305 9.57 -3.13 -13.49
C ARG A 305 10.41 -1.92 -13.89
N ASN A 306 9.80 -0.74 -14.05
CA ASN A 306 10.55 0.49 -14.35
C ASN A 306 11.52 0.84 -13.22
N ILE A 307 11.09 0.75 -11.96
CA ILE A 307 11.95 1.00 -10.79
C ILE A 307 13.12 0.00 -10.76
N ILE A 308 12.85 -1.28 -11.00
CA ILE A 308 13.90 -2.31 -11.06
C ILE A 308 14.88 -2.01 -12.20
N ALA A 309 14.36 -1.71 -13.41
CA ALA A 309 15.19 -1.36 -14.57
C ALA A 309 16.11 -0.18 -14.26
N GLU A 310 15.56 0.91 -13.75
CA GLU A 310 16.31 2.16 -13.52
C GLU A 310 17.21 2.10 -12.27
N LYS A 311 16.74 1.50 -11.16
CA LYS A 311 17.43 1.59 -9.86
C LYS A 311 18.26 0.37 -9.52
N VAL A 312 17.86 -0.83 -9.95
CA VAL A 312 18.59 -2.08 -9.69
C VAL A 312 19.54 -2.40 -10.85
N LEU A 313 19.03 -2.35 -12.08
CA LEU A 313 19.78 -2.67 -13.29
C LEU A 313 20.53 -1.48 -13.90
N GLN A 314 20.25 -0.26 -13.39
CA GLN A 314 20.87 1.00 -13.86
C GLN A 314 20.68 1.26 -15.36
N LEU A 315 19.56 0.80 -15.92
CA LEU A 315 19.20 1.09 -17.30
C LEU A 315 18.82 2.56 -17.47
N PRO A 316 18.96 3.13 -18.67
CA PRO A 316 18.55 4.50 -18.95
C PRO A 316 17.06 4.73 -18.66
N LYS A 317 16.74 5.91 -18.14
CA LYS A 317 15.35 6.35 -17.99
C LYS A 317 14.75 6.72 -19.33
N GLU A 318 13.44 6.50 -19.46
CA GLU A 318 12.68 7.02 -20.59
C GLU A 318 12.74 8.56 -20.62
N PRO A 319 12.82 9.17 -21.82
CA PRO A 319 12.69 10.62 -21.96
C PRO A 319 11.34 11.10 -21.41
N ASP A 320 11.36 12.13 -20.58
CA ASP A 320 10.17 12.81 -20.09
C ASP A 320 10.00 14.16 -20.79
N ALA A 321 8.99 14.25 -21.66
CA ALA A 321 8.67 15.48 -22.40
C ALA A 321 8.27 16.65 -21.49
N ASN A 322 7.83 16.36 -20.27
CA ASN A 322 7.40 17.36 -19.27
C ASN A 322 8.50 17.71 -18.26
N LYS A 323 9.73 17.19 -18.47
CA LYS A 323 10.82 17.40 -17.53
C LYS A 323 11.17 18.89 -17.41
N GLY A 324 11.07 19.41 -16.19
CA GLY A 324 11.40 20.81 -15.88
C GLY A 324 10.28 21.82 -16.14
N LEU A 325 9.16 21.41 -16.73
CA LEU A 325 7.98 22.29 -16.87
C LEU A 325 7.33 22.55 -15.50
N ALA A 326 6.79 23.75 -15.33
CA ALA A 326 5.89 24.06 -14.23
C ALA A 326 4.66 23.14 -14.30
N PHE A 327 4.16 22.64 -13.15
CA PHE A 327 3.07 21.66 -13.16
C PHE A 327 1.79 22.19 -13.83
N ARG A 328 1.51 23.49 -13.73
CA ARG A 328 0.38 24.14 -14.45
C ARG A 328 0.45 24.03 -15.96
N GLU A 329 1.64 23.85 -16.53
CA GLU A 329 1.88 23.73 -17.97
C GLU A 329 1.78 22.27 -18.47
N VAL A 330 1.82 21.30 -17.53
CA VAL A 330 1.71 19.88 -17.86
C VAL A 330 0.27 19.55 -18.22
N LYS A 331 0.06 19.17 -19.49
CA LYS A 331 -1.27 18.72 -19.94
C LYS A 331 -1.69 17.45 -19.20
N SER A 332 -2.90 17.45 -18.67
CA SER A 332 -3.50 16.22 -18.12
C SER A 332 -3.69 15.20 -19.22
N SER A 333 -3.32 13.94 -18.98
CA SER A 333 -3.59 12.83 -19.92
C SER A 333 -5.08 12.49 -20.03
N SER A 334 -5.89 12.92 -19.06
CA SER A 334 -7.34 12.93 -19.09
C SER A 334 -7.75 14.39 -19.31
N GLY A 335 -8.44 14.70 -20.39
CA GLY A 335 -8.88 16.03 -20.78
C GLY A 335 -9.39 16.94 -19.63
N PRO A 336 -9.84 18.16 -19.93
CA PRO A 336 -10.32 19.05 -18.88
C PRO A 336 -11.48 18.41 -18.11
N VAL A 337 -11.37 18.40 -16.77
CA VAL A 337 -12.46 18.06 -15.85
C VAL A 337 -13.44 19.20 -15.86
#